data_a604c66bd0b9e6aa3b5af83a60c3e9b2
#
_entry.id   a604c66bd0b9e6aa3b5af83a60c3e9b2
#
_cell.length_a   1.000
_cell.length_b   1.000
_cell.length_c   1.000
_cell.angle_alpha   90.00
_cell.angle_beta   90.00
_cell.angle_gamma   90.00
#
_symmetry.space_group_name_H-M   'P 1'
#
loop_
_entity.id
_entity.type
_entity.pdbx_description
1 polymer ?
#
loop_
_entity_poly.entity_id
_entity_poly.type
_entity_poly.pdbx_seq_one_letter_code
_entity_poly.pdbx_strand_id
1 'polypeptide(L)'
;MDVNHFNELIEVTQKICDNANDQIANYCAQKYCAVENDSTEQQLRDYLFIAEEAAAYILGNALALLNPDSHKKEIQTFNENLLRVITFAQQKANSDIKPS
;
A
#
# COMPACT_ATOMS: atom_id res chain seq x y z
N MET A 1 18.61 2.02 -16.33
CA MET A 1 18.86 1.59 -14.95
C MET A 1 19.49 0.21 -14.96
N ASP A 2 20.54 0.06 -14.20
CA ASP A 2 21.23 -1.22 -14.04
C ASP A 2 20.31 -2.24 -13.36
N VAL A 3 20.38 -3.49 -13.78
CA VAL A 3 19.56 -4.58 -13.22
C VAL A 3 19.81 -4.72 -11.72
N ASN A 4 21.06 -4.64 -11.29
CA ASN A 4 21.40 -4.75 -9.87
C ASN A 4 20.76 -3.62 -9.05
N HIS A 5 20.79 -2.41 -9.58
CA HIS A 5 20.18 -1.26 -8.91
C HIS A 5 18.67 -1.40 -8.86
N PHE A 6 18.06 -1.87 -9.95
CA PHE A 6 16.62 -2.12 -9.98
C PHE A 6 16.22 -3.15 -8.92
N ASN A 7 16.98 -4.23 -8.82
CA ASN A 7 16.70 -5.27 -7.82
C ASN A 7 16.84 -4.74 -6.40
N GLU A 8 17.81 -3.86 -6.15
CA GLU A 8 17.93 -3.20 -4.84
C GLU A 8 16.69 -2.39 -4.51
N LEU A 9 16.19 -1.62 -5.47
CA LEU A 9 15.00 -0.80 -5.25
C LEU A 9 13.78 -1.66 -4.94
N ILE A 10 13.62 -2.77 -5.66
CA ILE A 10 12.52 -3.70 -5.40
C ILE A 10 12.63 -4.29 -3.99
N GLU A 11 13.83 -4.69 -3.59
CA GLU A 11 14.05 -5.26 -2.27
C GLU A 11 13.74 -4.27 -1.15
N VAL A 12 14.20 -3.03 -1.29
CA VAL A 12 13.91 -1.97 -0.33
C VAL A 12 12.41 -1.71 -0.25
N THR A 13 11.76 -1.65 -1.41
CA THR A 13 10.32 -1.43 -1.48
C THR A 13 9.55 -2.52 -0.75
N GLN A 14 9.93 -3.78 -0.95
CA GLN A 14 9.28 -4.91 -0.28
C GLN A 14 9.43 -4.82 1.24
N LYS A 15 10.61 -4.47 1.71
CA LYS A 15 10.84 -4.33 3.15
C LYS A 15 9.98 -3.22 3.76
N ILE A 16 9.87 -2.10 3.07
CA ILE A 16 9.02 -0.99 3.53
C ILE A 16 7.56 -1.43 3.59
N CYS A 17 7.08 -2.10 2.54
CA CYS A 17 5.70 -2.56 2.47
C CYS A 17 5.38 -3.59 3.55
N ASP A 18 6.28 -4.55 3.76
CA ASP A 18 6.08 -5.57 4.79
C ASP A 18 6.04 -4.94 6.17
N ASN A 19 6.95 -4.02 6.44
CA ASN A 19 6.98 -3.31 7.72
C ASN A 19 5.70 -2.49 7.94
N ALA A 20 5.28 -1.76 6.92
CA ALA A 20 4.06 -0.95 7.00
C ALA A 20 2.83 -1.83 7.25
N ASN A 21 2.70 -2.93 6.52
CA ASN A 21 1.58 -3.86 6.68
C ASN A 21 1.57 -4.45 8.09
N ASP A 22 2.73 -4.84 8.61
CA ASP A 22 2.84 -5.39 9.96
C ASP A 22 2.42 -4.36 11.01
N GLN A 23 2.84 -3.11 10.87
CA GLN A 23 2.47 -2.06 11.81
C GLN A 23 0.97 -1.80 11.81
N ILE A 24 0.36 -1.75 10.64
CA ILE A 24 -1.09 -1.53 10.53
C ILE A 24 -1.85 -2.71 11.13
N ALA A 25 -1.42 -3.94 10.80
CA ALA A 25 -2.05 -5.15 11.31
C ALA A 25 -1.95 -5.22 12.84
N ASN A 26 -0.79 -4.88 13.38
CA ASN A 26 -0.60 -4.87 14.83
C ASN A 26 -1.48 -3.83 15.51
N TYR A 27 -1.59 -2.65 14.94
CA TYR A 27 -2.48 -1.61 15.47
C TYR A 27 -3.92 -2.10 15.52
N CYS A 28 -4.41 -2.66 14.42
CA CYS A 28 -5.77 -3.16 14.33
C CYS A 28 -6.01 -4.32 15.30
N ALA A 29 -5.05 -5.23 15.42
CA ALA A 29 -5.16 -6.36 16.32
C ALA A 29 -5.27 -5.89 17.78
N GLN A 30 -4.46 -4.91 18.16
CA GLN A 30 -4.49 -4.38 19.53
C GLN A 30 -5.79 -3.63 19.82
N LYS A 31 -6.22 -2.81 18.88
CA LYS A 31 -7.41 -1.98 19.06
C LYS A 31 -8.68 -2.82 19.14
N TYR A 32 -8.77 -3.86 18.32
CA TYR A 32 -10.00 -4.63 18.14
C TYR A 32 -9.96 -6.01 18.77
N CYS A 33 -8.93 -6.32 19.55
CA CYS A 33 -8.77 -7.67 20.12
C CYS A 33 -9.86 -8.05 21.09
N ALA A 34 -10.48 -7.08 21.77
CA ALA A 34 -11.54 -7.33 22.74
C ALA A 34 -12.93 -7.01 22.21
N VAL A 35 -13.04 -6.68 20.93
CA VAL A 35 -14.30 -6.28 20.32
C VAL A 35 -14.86 -7.42 19.49
N GLU A 36 -16.15 -7.68 19.59
CA GLU A 36 -16.79 -8.74 18.84
C GLU A 36 -17.02 -8.34 17.38
N ASN A 37 -17.66 -9.19 16.65
CA ASN A 37 -17.73 -9.31 15.19
C ASN A 37 -18.10 -8.05 14.41
N ASP A 38 -18.71 -7.05 15.02
CA ASP A 38 -19.14 -5.85 14.32
C ASP A 38 -18.00 -4.90 13.93
N SER A 39 -16.79 -5.21 14.38
CA SER A 39 -15.64 -4.34 14.15
C SER A 39 -14.98 -4.53 12.79
N THR A 40 -15.35 -5.56 12.03
CA THR A 40 -14.64 -5.89 10.77
C THR A 40 -14.66 -4.74 9.77
N GLU A 41 -15.84 -4.13 9.58
CA GLU A 41 -15.95 -3.00 8.65
C GLU A 41 -15.15 -1.80 9.15
N GLN A 42 -15.18 -1.54 10.45
CA GLN A 42 -14.42 -0.46 11.02
C GLN A 42 -12.92 -0.70 10.91
N GLN A 43 -12.48 -1.94 11.10
CA GLN A 43 -11.07 -2.30 10.91
C GLN A 43 -10.62 -2.04 9.47
N LEU A 44 -11.44 -2.39 8.49
CA LEU A 44 -11.13 -2.13 7.09
C LEU A 44 -11.02 -0.64 6.80
N ARG A 45 -11.90 0.15 7.37
CA ARG A 45 -11.87 1.60 7.21
C ARG A 45 -10.62 2.21 7.83
N ASP A 46 -10.25 1.75 9.02
CA ASP A 46 -9.05 2.22 9.69
C ASP A 46 -7.81 1.84 8.90
N TYR A 47 -7.76 0.59 8.41
CA TYR A 47 -6.67 0.13 7.57
C TYR A 47 -6.51 1.02 6.34
N LEU A 48 -7.62 1.25 5.64
CA LEU A 48 -7.63 2.05 4.42
C LEU A 48 -7.18 3.49 4.72
N PHE A 49 -7.69 4.09 5.78
CA PHE A 49 -7.31 5.45 6.17
C PHE A 49 -5.80 5.55 6.41
N ILE A 50 -5.25 4.63 7.20
CA ILE A 50 -3.82 4.64 7.52
C ILE A 50 -3.00 4.44 6.25
N ALA A 51 -3.39 3.50 5.40
CA ALA A 51 -2.66 3.20 4.17
C ALA A 51 -2.66 4.41 3.23
N GLU A 52 -3.82 5.06 3.06
CA GLU A 52 -3.92 6.22 2.18
C GLU A 52 -3.10 7.40 2.71
N GLU A 53 -3.19 7.67 4.00
CA GLU A 53 -2.45 8.78 4.60
C GLU A 53 -0.95 8.53 4.57
N ALA A 54 -0.52 7.30 4.86
CA ALA A 54 0.89 6.94 4.81
C ALA A 54 1.43 7.06 3.38
N ALA A 55 0.70 6.56 2.40
CA ALA A 55 1.10 6.63 1.00
C ALA A 55 1.21 8.08 0.54
N ALA A 56 0.22 8.91 0.88
CA ALA A 56 0.21 10.32 0.51
C ALA A 56 1.37 11.07 1.17
N TYR A 57 1.64 10.78 2.44
CA TYR A 57 2.73 11.40 3.17
C TYR A 57 4.08 11.05 2.54
N ILE A 58 4.31 9.77 2.28
CA ILE A 58 5.57 9.32 1.71
C ILE A 58 5.78 9.89 0.31
N LEU A 59 4.78 9.75 -0.54
CA LEU A 59 4.87 10.21 -1.92
C LEU A 59 4.92 11.74 -2.01
N GLY A 60 4.10 12.42 -1.20
CA GLY A 60 4.09 13.87 -1.20
C GLY A 60 5.42 14.48 -0.80
N ASN A 61 6.07 13.91 0.21
CA ASN A 61 7.40 14.39 0.61
C ASN A 61 8.43 14.17 -0.50
N ALA A 62 8.35 13.05 -1.20
CA ALA A 62 9.25 12.79 -2.32
C ALA A 62 8.98 13.76 -3.48
N LEU A 63 7.72 13.99 -3.82
CA LEU A 63 7.36 14.88 -4.91
C LEU A 63 7.73 16.33 -4.61
N ALA A 64 7.72 16.72 -3.34
CA ALA A 64 8.11 18.08 -2.95
C ALA A 64 9.56 18.40 -3.30
N LEU A 65 10.39 17.38 -3.49
CA LEU A 65 11.79 17.56 -3.89
C LEU A 65 11.94 17.76 -5.41
N LEU A 66 10.88 17.53 -6.16
CA LEU A 66 10.92 17.64 -7.62
C LEU A 66 10.40 19.00 -8.08
N ASN A 67 10.73 19.34 -9.32
CA ASN A 67 10.17 20.50 -9.98
C ASN A 67 8.64 20.37 -10.04
N PRO A 68 7.88 21.43 -9.67
CA PRO A 68 6.40 21.37 -9.71
C PRO A 68 5.84 20.93 -11.06
N ASP A 69 6.53 21.21 -12.16
CA ASP A 69 6.09 20.80 -13.50
C ASP A 69 6.02 19.28 -13.64
N SER A 70 6.77 18.54 -12.82
CA SER A 70 6.79 17.08 -12.86
C SER A 70 5.70 16.42 -12.01
N HIS A 71 5.09 17.17 -11.10
CA HIS A 71 4.17 16.60 -10.11
C HIS A 71 2.99 15.90 -10.76
N LYS A 72 2.35 16.55 -11.73
CA LYS A 72 1.16 16.00 -12.37
C LYS A 72 1.47 14.67 -13.07
N LYS A 73 2.60 14.59 -13.76
CA LYS A 73 3.02 13.39 -14.46
C LYS A 73 3.30 12.25 -13.48
N GLU A 74 3.99 12.56 -12.39
CA GLU A 74 4.32 11.55 -11.38
C GLU A 74 3.07 11.04 -10.67
N ILE A 75 2.12 11.92 -10.38
CA ILE A 75 0.85 11.52 -9.77
C ILE A 75 0.08 10.60 -10.71
N GLN A 76 0.07 10.93 -12.01
CA GLN A 76 -0.60 10.10 -13.00
C GLN A 76 0.05 8.71 -13.08
N THR A 77 1.37 8.65 -13.10
CA THR A 77 2.11 7.38 -13.09
C THR A 77 1.77 6.57 -11.84
N PHE A 78 1.71 7.21 -10.69
CA PHE A 78 1.34 6.54 -9.45
C PHE A 78 -0.08 5.96 -9.54
N ASN A 79 -1.02 6.73 -10.06
CA ASN A 79 -2.40 6.25 -10.20
C ASN A 79 -2.50 5.03 -11.11
N GLU A 80 -1.75 5.03 -12.20
CA GLU A 80 -1.72 3.88 -13.11
C GLU A 80 -1.13 2.65 -12.42
N ASN A 81 -0.04 2.84 -11.69
CA ASN A 81 0.58 1.76 -10.92
C ASN A 81 -0.35 1.23 -9.84
N LEU A 82 -1.05 2.12 -9.16
CA LEU A 82 -2.01 1.73 -8.12
C LEU A 82 -3.11 0.84 -8.69
N LEU A 83 -3.68 1.22 -9.83
CA LEU A 83 -4.72 0.42 -10.48
C LEU A 83 -4.19 -0.95 -10.89
N ARG A 84 -2.95 -0.99 -11.36
CA ARG A 84 -2.31 -2.26 -11.73
C ARG A 84 -2.14 -3.17 -10.51
N VAL A 85 -1.70 -2.61 -9.39
CA VAL A 85 -1.52 -3.37 -8.15
C VAL A 85 -2.86 -3.89 -7.64
N ILE A 86 -3.89 -3.07 -7.68
CA ILE A 86 -5.24 -3.49 -7.27
C ILE A 86 -5.71 -4.66 -8.10
N THR A 87 -5.58 -4.55 -9.42
CA THR A 87 -6.00 -5.60 -10.34
C THR A 87 -5.25 -6.91 -10.06
N PHE A 88 -3.94 -6.82 -9.87
CA PHE A 88 -3.12 -7.99 -9.57
C PHE A 88 -3.54 -8.63 -8.25
N ALA A 89 -3.76 -7.83 -7.22
CA ALA A 89 -4.16 -8.33 -5.90
C ALA A 89 -5.53 -9.01 -5.96
N GLN A 90 -6.46 -8.45 -6.73
CA GLN A 90 -7.78 -9.04 -6.90
C GLN A 90 -7.71 -10.37 -7.66
N GLN A 91 -6.89 -10.45 -8.68
CA GLN A 91 -6.69 -11.69 -9.42
C GLN A 91 -6.11 -12.79 -8.54
N LYS A 92 -5.14 -12.43 -7.70
CA LYS A 92 -4.54 -13.37 -6.77
C LYS A 92 -5.56 -13.86 -5.74
N ALA A 93 -6.36 -12.97 -5.19
CA ALA A 93 -7.40 -13.32 -4.23
C ALA A 93 -8.42 -14.27 -4.86
N ASN A 94 -8.85 -13.98 -6.09
CA ASN A 94 -9.80 -14.81 -6.81
C ASN A 94 -9.21 -16.19 -7.13
N SER A 95 -7.92 -16.25 -7.42
CA SER A 95 -7.23 -17.50 -7.67
C SER A 95 -7.16 -18.37 -6.42
N ASP A 96 -6.98 -17.73 -5.24
CA ASP A 96 -6.90 -18.44 -3.96
C ASP A 96 -8.27 -18.95 -3.50
N ILE A 97 -9.35 -18.38 -3.99
CA ILE A 97 -10.73 -18.76 -3.64
C ILE A 97 -11.31 -19.73 -4.66
N LYS A 98 -10.51 -20.57 -5.22
CA LYS A 98 -10.99 -21.51 -6.23
C LYS A 98 -12.01 -22.47 -5.67
N PRO A 99 -13.20 -22.58 -6.28
CA PRO A 99 -14.10 -23.64 -5.93
C PRO A 99 -13.45 -24.98 -6.32
N SER A 100 -13.43 -25.85 -5.42
CA SER A 100 -12.90 -27.20 -5.67
C SER A 100 -13.76 -27.95 -6.66
#